data_697b56c985d7bc8616599430ecdd19e1
#
_entry.id   697b56c985d7bc8616599430ecdd19e1
#
_cell.length_a   1.000
_cell.length_b   1.000
_cell.length_c   1.000
_cell.angle_alpha   90.00
_cell.angle_beta   90.00
_cell.angle_gamma   90.00
#
_symmetry.space_group_name_H-M   'P 1'
#
loop_
_entity.id
_entity.type
_entity.pdbx_description
1 polymer ?
#
loop_
_entity_poly.entity_id
_entity_poly.type
_entity_poly.pdbx_seq_one_letter_code
_entity_poly.pdbx_strand_id
1 'polypeptide(L)' 'MIRAKNAMESGDKEYEILVDNVVAKENVSRFANHQGYQVQVEEQGDDILLKIRK' A
#
# COMPACT_ATOMS: atom_id res chain seq x y z
N MET A 1 15.00 -12.74 -8.23
CA MET A 1 14.18 -13.33 -8.30
C MET A 1 13.54 -13.71 -7.12
N ILE A 2 13.75 -13.87 -6.23
CA ILE A 2 13.14 -14.37 -5.18
C ILE A 2 12.68 -13.39 -4.21
N ARG A 3 12.85 -12.15 -4.51
CA ARG A 3 12.52 -11.17 -3.61
C ARG A 3 11.11 -11.18 -3.22
N ALA A 4 10.23 -11.28 -4.12
CA ALA A 4 8.82 -11.28 -3.80
C ALA A 4 8.50 -12.42 -2.89
N LYS A 5 9.13 -13.52 -3.13
CA LYS A 5 8.89 -14.64 -2.35
C LYS A 5 9.33 -14.42 -0.93
N ASN A 6 10.42 -13.73 -0.76
CA ASN A 6 10.89 -13.47 0.56
C ASN A 6 9.91 -12.64 1.35
N ALA A 7 9.29 -11.70 0.71
CA ALA A 7 8.33 -10.88 1.39
C ALA A 7 7.19 -11.72 1.93
N MET A 8 6.77 -12.68 1.16
CA MET A 8 5.71 -13.52 1.60
C MET A 8 6.14 -14.39 2.76
N GLU A 9 7.35 -14.84 2.69
CA GLU A 9 7.82 -15.70 3.73
C GLU A 9 7.94 -15.00 5.05
N SER A 10 8.12 -13.71 5.03
CA SER A 10 8.25 -12.99 6.28
C SER A 10 6.94 -12.97 7.05
N GLY A 11 5.86 -13.30 6.41
CA GLY A 11 4.59 -13.33 7.10
C GLY A 11 3.96 -12.00 7.29
N ASP A 12 4.59 -10.96 6.83
CA ASP A 12 4.03 -9.63 6.98
C ASP A 12 2.90 -9.45 6.00
N LYS A 13 1.93 -8.67 6.41
CA LYS A 13 0.82 -8.36 5.52
C LYS A 13 1.09 -7.04 4.88
N GLU A 14 1.57 -7.09 3.65
CA GLU A 14 1.89 -5.89 2.90
C GLU A 14 1.13 -5.90 1.60
N TYR A 15 0.55 -4.76 1.28
CA TYR A 15 -0.18 -4.61 0.03
C TYR A 15 0.29 -3.34 -0.64
N GLU A 16 0.33 -3.36 -1.96
CA GLU A 16 0.64 -2.17 -2.72
C GLU A 16 -0.49 -1.93 -3.68
N ILE A 17 -1.03 -0.73 -3.63
CA ILE A 17 -2.16 -0.37 -4.46
C ILE A 17 -1.80 0.88 -5.24
N LEU A 18 -1.96 0.82 -6.55
CA LEU A 18 -1.68 1.96 -7.39
C LEU A 18 -2.98 2.64 -7.74
N VAL A 19 -3.09 3.92 -7.44
CA VAL A 19 -4.29 4.67 -7.74
C VAL A 19 -3.89 5.90 -8.55
N ASP A 20 -4.84 6.44 -9.28
CA ASP A 20 -4.54 7.56 -10.15
C ASP A 20 -5.30 8.82 -9.79
N ASN A 21 -5.89 8.87 -8.61
CA ASN A 21 -6.50 10.12 -8.17
C ASN A 21 -6.48 10.20 -6.65
N VAL A 22 -6.65 11.43 -6.17
CA VAL A 22 -6.51 11.70 -4.75
C VAL A 22 -7.67 11.12 -3.95
N VAL A 23 -8.84 11.10 -4.55
CA VAL A 23 -10.00 10.59 -3.82
C VAL A 23 -9.81 9.12 -3.49
N ALA A 24 -9.32 8.35 -4.46
CA ALA A 24 -9.07 6.95 -4.22
C ALA A 24 -7.99 6.78 -3.16
N LYS A 25 -6.96 7.61 -3.22
CA LYS A 25 -5.89 7.53 -2.24
C LYS A 25 -6.45 7.76 -0.84
N GLU A 26 -7.26 8.76 -0.69
CA GLU A 26 -7.79 9.07 0.63
C GLU A 26 -8.71 7.99 1.14
N ASN A 27 -9.54 7.44 0.27
CA ASN A 27 -10.46 6.40 0.70
C ASN A 27 -9.72 5.16 1.15
N VAL A 28 -8.74 4.75 0.38
CA VAL A 28 -7.98 3.55 0.73
C VAL A 28 -7.20 3.79 2.01
N SER A 29 -6.57 4.95 2.13
CA SER A 29 -5.79 5.25 3.31
C SER A 29 -6.66 5.26 4.56
N ARG A 30 -7.82 5.86 4.45
CA ARG A 30 -8.71 5.92 5.60
C ARG A 30 -9.16 4.52 6.00
N PHE A 31 -9.53 3.72 5.02
CA PHE A 31 -10.00 2.38 5.32
C PHE A 31 -8.89 1.56 5.96
N ALA A 32 -7.69 1.64 5.41
CA ALA A 32 -6.58 0.86 5.93
C ALA A 32 -6.24 1.29 7.35
N ASN A 33 -6.21 2.60 7.60
CA ASN A 33 -5.94 3.06 8.94
C ASN A 33 -7.00 2.60 9.92
N HIS A 34 -8.23 2.59 9.47
CA HIS A 34 -9.33 2.16 10.33
C HIS A 34 -9.17 0.68 10.70
N GLN A 35 -8.57 -0.09 9.82
CA GLN A 35 -8.34 -1.50 10.09
C GLN A 35 -7.06 -1.74 10.88
N GLY A 36 -6.34 -0.69 11.22
CA GLY A 36 -5.12 -0.87 11.99
C GLY A 36 -3.87 -1.04 11.16
N TYR A 37 -3.96 -0.74 9.87
CA TYR A 37 -2.81 -0.85 9.00
C TYR A 37 -2.08 0.48 8.91
N GLN A 38 -0.82 0.42 8.54
CA GLN A 38 -0.05 1.61 8.26
C GLN A 38 -0.03 1.84 6.77
N VAL A 39 -0.17 3.09 6.36
CA VAL A 39 -0.22 3.42 4.95
C VAL A 39 0.90 4.40 4.65
N GLN A 40 1.67 4.09 3.60
CA GLN A 40 2.72 4.95 3.15
C GLN A 40 2.40 5.34 1.71
N VAL A 41 2.51 6.63 1.40
CA VAL A 41 2.13 7.13 0.09
C VAL A 41 3.38 7.55 -0.66
N GLU A 42 3.50 7.10 -1.90
CA GLU A 42 4.58 7.51 -2.77
C GLU A 42 3.99 7.99 -4.08
N GLU A 43 4.42 9.15 -4.51
CA GLU A 43 3.96 9.67 -5.79
C GLU A 43 4.92 9.24 -6.88
N GLN A 44 4.39 8.66 -7.93
CA GLN A 44 5.18 8.17 -9.04
C GLN A 44 4.63 8.73 -10.32
N GLY A 45 5.12 9.91 -10.71
CA GLY A 45 4.62 10.54 -11.90
C GLY A 45 3.17 10.94 -11.73
N ASP A 46 2.33 10.40 -12.57
CA ASP A 46 0.91 10.68 -12.49
C ASP A 46 0.17 9.74 -11.60
N ASP A 47 0.85 8.74 -11.07
CA ASP A 47 0.20 7.74 -10.26
C ASP A 47 0.61 7.88 -8.81
N ILE A 48 -0.17 7.29 -7.93
CA ILE A 48 0.09 7.32 -6.51
C ILE A 48 0.14 5.88 -6.02
N LEU A 49 1.25 5.52 -5.42
CA LEU A 49 1.41 4.17 -4.90
C LEU A 49 1.18 4.18 -3.40
N LEU A 50 0.30 3.33 -2.95
CA LEU A 50 0.00 3.21 -1.53
C LEU A 50 0.57 1.89 -1.03
N LYS A 51 1.44 1.99 -0.04
CA LYS A 51 2.02 0.80 0.57
C LYS A 51 1.35 0.61 1.91
N ILE A 52 0.61 -0.45 2.04
CA ILE A 52 -0.17 -0.72 3.24
C ILE A 52 0.43 -1.92 3.93
N ARG A 53 0.76 -1.76 5.18
CA ARG A 53 1.35 -2.87 5.91
C ARG A 53 0.84 -2.85 7.34
N LYS A 54 0.89 -4.01 7.93
CA LYS A 54 0.40 -4.16 9.28
C LYS A 54 1.50 -4.14 10.36
#